data_01d9c41d0546a595f232c281d710a148
#
_entry.id   01d9c41d0546a595f232c281d710a148
#
_cell.length_a   1.000
_cell.length_b   1.000
_cell.length_c   1.000
_cell.angle_alpha   90.00
_cell.angle_beta   90.00
_cell.angle_gamma   90.00
#
_symmetry.space_group_name_H-M   'P 1'
#
loop_
_entity.id
_entity.type
_entity.pdbx_description
1 polymer ?
#
loop_
_entity_poly.entity_id
_entity_poly.type
_entity_poly.pdbx_seq_one_letter_code
_entity_poly.pdbx_strand_id
1 'polypeptide(L)'
;MKKISQRLQRFTKEDLVRAAAVYAVIVFLLVFLVFPLATLFVKAFQDKDGVFVGLAHFAEYFTSRSMVYSISNTFVISIWSTVISVTLAFFYAYALSRKNVPAKSFFRYVGMVPIFAPTMLLGIALIYLFGNQGILTSLGLEIPLYGKVGIIISESIYCFPAATTILMVAFSAADNRLYEAAETMGTSALRKMVTITIPNVKYGLINAIFVSFTYSFTDFGAPSVVGGNYNVLATDVYKQVVGQQNFNMGAVVGIILLFPAILSFIVDWFTNKKQSAAINSKSVPYQIKPHRTSDIAATVFCIIVALAMILFFAVALFASLIKLWPYNLTFTLDNYNLSEAGSGSGLTAFKNSILISLISAFLGTLITFIGAYIIEKTQQKFRISRKIAYFLSITPLAIPGTVVGLSFIMFFNASAFNIPFTQYAVLNPLHGIYGTIWIIVFANLIHFYSVPFSTATTALKRLDKEFETVSESLSVPFYRTFAKVTVPLCFPAICEMWVYFFVNSLVTVSAVVFLYSPTAPITSVMIVSMQGAGQTAPAAAMCMLLLFINLIVRLLYEALSHALKKREKKLKV
;
A
#
# COMPACT_ATOMS: atom_id res chain seq x y z
N MET A 1 48.80 5.31 -16.83
CA MET A 1 48.87 3.83 -16.74
C MET A 1 48.81 3.29 -15.32
N LYS A 2 49.46 3.88 -14.29
CA LYS A 2 49.37 3.40 -12.87
C LYS A 2 47.98 3.39 -12.25
N LYS A 3 47.03 4.25 -12.66
CA LYS A 3 45.64 4.26 -12.17
C LYS A 3 44.76 3.16 -12.76
N ILE A 4 45.12 2.55 -13.87
CA ILE A 4 44.39 1.44 -14.51
C ILE A 4 44.84 0.10 -13.92
N SER A 5 46.08 -0.04 -13.55
CA SER A 5 46.61 -1.32 -12.96
C SER A 5 46.12 -1.53 -11.50
N GLN A 6 45.78 -0.48 -10.77
CA GLN A 6 45.15 -0.60 -9.44
C GLN A 6 43.67 -0.96 -9.49
N ARG A 7 43.01 -0.89 -10.65
CA ARG A 7 41.62 -1.31 -10.83
C ARG A 7 41.42 -2.80 -11.12
N LEU A 8 42.46 -3.51 -11.46
CA LEU A 8 42.45 -4.96 -11.60
C LEU A 8 42.84 -5.66 -10.28
N GLN A 9 42.31 -5.22 -9.16
CA GLN A 9 42.23 -6.09 -7.98
C GLN A 9 41.50 -7.35 -8.42
N ARG A 10 42.20 -8.52 -8.35
CA ARG A 10 41.64 -9.81 -8.72
C ARG A 10 40.26 -9.98 -8.10
N PHE A 11 39.25 -10.17 -8.93
CA PHE A 11 37.93 -10.54 -8.48
C PHE A 11 38.02 -11.85 -7.74
N THR A 12 37.63 -11.85 -6.47
CA THR A 12 37.55 -13.10 -5.70
C THR A 12 36.27 -13.85 -6.12
N LYS A 13 36.24 -15.16 -5.84
CA LYS A 13 35.00 -15.95 -6.08
C LYS A 13 33.80 -15.35 -5.37
N GLU A 14 34.01 -14.76 -4.20
CA GLU A 14 32.94 -14.05 -3.46
C GLU A 14 32.44 -12.78 -4.17
N ASP A 15 33.35 -12.01 -4.77
CA ASP A 15 32.97 -10.84 -5.57
C ASP A 15 32.08 -11.23 -6.75
N LEU A 16 32.39 -12.38 -7.39
CA LEU A 16 31.58 -12.91 -8.49
C LEU A 16 30.17 -13.30 -8.02
N VAL A 17 30.05 -13.98 -6.88
CA VAL A 17 28.75 -14.36 -6.30
C VAL A 17 27.95 -13.12 -5.88
N ARG A 18 28.61 -12.14 -5.25
CA ARG A 18 27.97 -10.85 -4.90
C ARG A 18 27.50 -10.10 -6.15
N ALA A 19 28.32 -10.07 -7.21
CA ALA A 19 27.92 -9.47 -8.49
C ALA A 19 26.73 -10.19 -9.11
N ALA A 20 26.79 -11.51 -9.22
CA ALA A 20 25.70 -12.33 -9.75
C ALA A 20 24.39 -12.08 -9.00
N ALA A 21 24.45 -11.95 -7.67
CA ALA A 21 23.28 -11.68 -6.86
C ALA A 21 22.72 -10.26 -7.07
N VAL A 22 23.57 -9.21 -7.24
CA VAL A 22 23.11 -7.86 -7.62
C VAL A 22 22.42 -7.89 -8.98
N TYR A 23 23.04 -8.56 -9.96
CA TYR A 23 22.43 -8.65 -11.30
C TYR A 23 21.16 -9.49 -11.32
N ALA A 24 21.06 -10.55 -10.50
CA ALA A 24 19.83 -11.32 -10.36
C ALA A 24 18.65 -10.45 -9.87
N VAL A 25 18.88 -9.57 -8.88
CA VAL A 25 17.87 -8.60 -8.42
C VAL A 25 17.50 -7.63 -9.54
N ILE A 26 18.48 -7.11 -10.29
CA ILE A 26 18.23 -6.21 -11.41
C ILE A 26 17.40 -6.92 -12.48
N VAL A 27 17.79 -8.13 -12.90
CA VAL A 27 17.07 -8.91 -13.91
C VAL A 27 15.64 -9.22 -13.44
N PHE A 28 15.45 -9.61 -12.19
CA PHE A 28 14.13 -9.83 -11.63
C PHE A 28 13.24 -8.58 -11.76
N LEU A 29 13.75 -7.42 -11.35
CA LEU A 29 13.00 -6.16 -11.44
C LEU A 29 12.83 -5.68 -12.90
N LEU A 30 13.77 -5.95 -13.80
CA LEU A 30 13.59 -5.68 -15.22
C LEU A 30 12.46 -6.53 -15.81
N VAL A 31 12.44 -7.81 -15.53
CA VAL A 31 11.46 -8.77 -16.09
C VAL A 31 10.06 -8.51 -15.54
N PHE A 32 9.92 -8.31 -14.23
CA PHE A 32 8.60 -8.21 -13.59
C PHE A 32 8.12 -6.77 -13.36
N LEU A 33 8.96 -5.75 -13.53
CA LEU A 33 8.57 -4.36 -13.38
C LEU A 33 8.74 -3.58 -14.69
N VAL A 34 9.98 -3.53 -15.22
CA VAL A 34 10.29 -2.62 -16.33
C VAL A 34 9.68 -3.08 -17.65
N PHE A 35 9.79 -4.36 -18.01
CA PHE A 35 9.26 -4.86 -19.28
C PHE A 35 7.73 -4.81 -19.34
N PRO A 36 6.96 -5.20 -18.31
CA PRO A 36 5.52 -4.98 -18.30
C PRO A 36 5.14 -3.51 -18.47
N LEU A 37 5.77 -2.59 -17.74
CA LEU A 37 5.53 -1.15 -17.89
C LEU A 37 5.90 -0.65 -19.29
N ALA A 38 7.02 -1.09 -19.84
CA ALA A 38 7.41 -0.72 -21.20
C ALA A 38 6.35 -1.18 -22.23
N THR A 39 5.80 -2.38 -22.05
CA THR A 39 4.71 -2.88 -22.91
C THR A 39 3.47 -1.99 -22.80
N LEU A 40 3.08 -1.56 -21.62
CA LEU A 40 1.97 -0.63 -21.41
C LEU A 40 2.24 0.70 -22.14
N PHE A 41 3.46 1.27 -22.00
CA PHE A 41 3.81 2.49 -22.71
C PHE A 41 3.75 2.30 -24.22
N VAL A 42 4.31 1.22 -24.76
CA VAL A 42 4.27 0.94 -26.21
C VAL A 42 2.84 0.82 -26.71
N LYS A 43 1.97 0.08 -25.99
CA LYS A 43 0.55 -0.11 -26.36
C LYS A 43 -0.25 1.20 -26.37
N ALA A 44 0.08 2.19 -25.55
CA ALA A 44 -0.59 3.49 -25.58
C ALA A 44 -0.35 4.28 -26.89
N PHE A 45 0.72 3.98 -27.61
CA PHE A 45 1.09 4.63 -28.86
C PHE A 45 0.87 3.76 -30.11
N GLN A 46 0.28 2.57 -29.95
CA GLN A 46 -0.04 1.64 -31.04
C GLN A 46 -1.56 1.48 -31.17
N ASP A 47 -2.02 1.18 -32.39
CA ASP A 47 -3.39 0.70 -32.59
C ASP A 47 -3.53 -0.81 -32.27
N LYS A 48 -4.72 -1.38 -32.57
CA LYS A 48 -5.02 -2.80 -32.33
C LYS A 48 -4.12 -3.73 -33.15
N ASP A 49 -3.67 -3.28 -34.29
CA ASP A 49 -2.82 -4.04 -35.22
C ASP A 49 -1.33 -3.87 -34.93
N GLY A 50 -0.99 -3.06 -33.90
CA GLY A 50 0.39 -2.81 -33.48
C GLY A 50 1.10 -1.72 -34.29
N VAL A 51 0.37 -0.98 -35.12
CA VAL A 51 0.92 0.14 -35.90
C VAL A 51 1.07 1.37 -34.99
N PHE A 52 2.17 2.09 -35.13
CA PHE A 52 2.41 3.30 -34.35
C PHE A 52 1.51 4.45 -34.77
N VAL A 53 0.66 4.93 -33.90
CA VAL A 53 -0.34 6.00 -34.16
C VAL A 53 -0.02 7.30 -33.41
N GLY A 54 1.15 7.38 -32.78
CA GLY A 54 1.57 8.58 -32.02
C GLY A 54 0.62 8.90 -30.90
N LEU A 55 0.16 10.14 -30.81
CA LEU A 55 -0.72 10.63 -29.73
C LEU A 55 -2.23 10.51 -30.06
N ALA A 56 -2.63 9.75 -31.08
CA ALA A 56 -4.03 9.66 -31.51
C ALA A 56 -4.97 9.22 -30.36
N HIS A 57 -4.61 8.17 -29.60
CA HIS A 57 -5.42 7.72 -28.47
C HIS A 57 -5.49 8.73 -27.31
N PHE A 58 -4.43 9.51 -27.09
CA PHE A 58 -4.47 10.61 -26.13
C PHE A 58 -5.40 11.72 -26.61
N ALA A 59 -5.35 12.09 -27.91
CA ALA A 59 -6.27 13.07 -28.48
C ALA A 59 -7.73 12.59 -28.36
N GLU A 60 -8.01 11.33 -28.68
CA GLU A 60 -9.32 10.71 -28.51
C GLU A 60 -9.80 10.79 -27.06
N TYR A 61 -8.93 10.45 -26.09
CA TYR A 61 -9.24 10.53 -24.67
C TYR A 61 -9.62 11.95 -24.25
N PHE A 62 -8.82 12.94 -24.62
CA PHE A 62 -9.04 14.34 -24.23
C PHE A 62 -10.17 15.03 -25.00
N THR A 63 -10.61 14.51 -26.14
CA THR A 63 -11.80 14.99 -26.86
C THR A 63 -13.10 14.39 -26.31
N SER A 64 -13.03 13.23 -25.64
CA SER A 64 -14.19 12.61 -25.02
C SER A 64 -14.54 13.29 -23.70
N ARG A 65 -15.71 13.96 -23.67
CA ARG A 65 -16.19 14.68 -22.48
C ARG A 65 -16.30 13.79 -21.23
N SER A 66 -16.77 12.56 -21.38
CA SER A 66 -16.92 11.61 -20.26
C SER A 66 -15.58 11.20 -19.67
N MET A 67 -14.57 11.01 -20.53
CA MET A 67 -13.22 10.61 -20.12
C MET A 67 -12.49 11.75 -19.39
N VAL A 68 -12.61 12.99 -19.89
CA VAL A 68 -12.04 14.16 -19.21
C VAL A 68 -12.68 14.41 -17.84
N TYR A 69 -13.98 14.14 -17.72
CA TYR A 69 -14.65 14.22 -16.41
C TYR A 69 -14.05 13.24 -15.40
N SER A 70 -13.62 12.05 -15.79
CA SER A 70 -12.99 11.10 -14.88
C SER A 70 -11.68 11.64 -14.29
N ILE A 71 -10.90 12.41 -15.04
CA ILE A 71 -9.73 13.12 -14.51
C ILE A 71 -10.15 14.11 -13.44
N SER A 72 -11.07 15.03 -13.78
CA SER A 72 -11.55 16.05 -12.85
C SER A 72 -12.17 15.43 -11.59
N ASN A 73 -12.98 14.40 -11.77
CA ASN A 73 -13.62 13.67 -10.67
C ASN A 73 -12.57 13.07 -9.73
N THR A 74 -11.52 12.43 -10.27
CA THR A 74 -10.46 11.82 -9.48
C THR A 74 -9.72 12.87 -8.67
N PHE A 75 -9.37 14.02 -9.27
CA PHE A 75 -8.73 15.12 -8.53
C PHE A 75 -9.62 15.65 -7.41
N VAL A 76 -10.91 15.90 -7.70
CA VAL A 76 -11.86 16.41 -6.71
C VAL A 76 -11.98 15.47 -5.51
N ILE A 77 -12.16 14.16 -5.77
CA ILE A 77 -12.24 13.15 -4.71
C ILE A 77 -10.95 13.13 -3.90
N SER A 78 -9.81 13.01 -4.57
CA SER A 78 -8.52 12.85 -3.91
C SER A 78 -8.15 14.07 -3.06
N ILE A 79 -8.46 15.28 -3.53
CA ILE A 79 -8.23 16.51 -2.76
C ILE A 79 -9.10 16.52 -1.51
N TRP A 80 -10.42 16.31 -1.64
CA TRP A 80 -11.33 16.37 -0.49
C TRP A 80 -11.09 15.23 0.51
N SER A 81 -10.87 14.01 0.04
CA SER A 81 -10.53 12.88 0.91
C SER A 81 -9.23 13.12 1.65
N THR A 82 -8.22 13.69 0.98
CA THR A 82 -6.94 14.06 1.62
C THR A 82 -7.14 15.14 2.68
N VAL A 83 -7.87 16.21 2.37
CA VAL A 83 -8.10 17.31 3.33
C VAL A 83 -8.81 16.78 4.57
N ILE A 84 -9.87 16.00 4.40
CA ILE A 84 -10.65 15.44 5.52
C ILE A 84 -9.78 14.46 6.32
N SER A 85 -9.18 13.47 5.64
CA SER A 85 -8.39 12.43 6.27
C SER A 85 -7.18 12.98 7.04
N VAL A 86 -6.38 13.86 6.41
CA VAL A 86 -5.16 14.40 7.03
C VAL A 86 -5.51 15.36 8.17
N THR A 87 -6.60 16.13 8.06
CA THR A 87 -7.05 17.01 9.15
C THR A 87 -7.48 16.20 10.37
N LEU A 88 -8.31 15.17 10.18
CA LEU A 88 -8.71 14.27 11.25
C LEU A 88 -7.51 13.53 11.85
N ALA A 89 -6.63 13.01 11.00
CA ALA A 89 -5.42 12.31 11.41
C ALA A 89 -4.45 13.22 12.18
N PHE A 90 -4.32 14.49 11.79
CA PHE A 90 -3.48 15.47 12.49
C PHE A 90 -3.95 15.68 13.93
N PHE A 91 -5.24 15.97 14.13
CA PHE A 91 -5.79 16.16 15.47
C PHE A 91 -5.78 14.87 16.29
N TYR A 92 -5.99 13.72 15.66
CA TYR A 92 -5.94 12.43 16.33
C TYR A 92 -4.52 12.07 16.77
N ALA A 93 -3.54 12.21 15.89
CA ALA A 93 -2.13 12.00 16.20
C ALA A 93 -1.62 13.02 17.24
N TYR A 94 -2.07 14.28 17.17
CA TYR A 94 -1.78 15.31 18.17
C TYR A 94 -2.35 14.91 19.54
N ALA A 95 -3.62 14.49 19.62
CA ALA A 95 -4.26 14.05 20.86
C ALA A 95 -3.48 12.89 21.49
N LEU A 96 -3.16 11.86 20.72
CA LEU A 96 -2.45 10.67 21.23
C LEU A 96 -0.99 10.96 21.61
N SER A 97 -0.33 11.92 20.95
CA SER A 97 1.10 12.21 21.16
C SER A 97 1.35 13.33 22.16
N ARG A 98 0.42 14.28 22.34
CA ARG A 98 0.62 15.54 23.09
C ARG A 98 -0.31 15.71 24.29
N LYS A 99 -1.35 14.90 24.42
CA LYS A 99 -2.33 15.00 25.48
C LYS A 99 -2.35 13.74 26.34
N ASN A 100 -2.83 13.90 27.57
CA ASN A 100 -2.99 12.77 28.49
C ASN A 100 -4.33 12.06 28.27
N VAL A 101 -4.45 11.37 27.11
CA VAL A 101 -5.63 10.56 26.77
C VAL A 101 -5.55 9.22 27.45
N PRO A 102 -6.57 8.75 28.18
CA PRO A 102 -6.58 7.40 28.74
C PRO A 102 -6.63 6.35 27.63
N ALA A 103 -6.13 5.15 27.91
CA ALA A 103 -6.17 4.01 26.97
C ALA A 103 -5.63 4.32 25.56
N LYS A 104 -4.53 5.09 25.43
CA LYS A 104 -3.93 5.48 24.14
C LYS A 104 -3.72 4.32 23.18
N SER A 105 -3.33 3.16 23.69
CA SER A 105 -3.12 1.96 22.88
C SER A 105 -4.41 1.51 22.20
N PHE A 106 -5.54 1.54 22.90
CA PHE A 106 -6.85 1.20 22.34
C PHE A 106 -7.20 2.11 21.17
N PHE A 107 -7.13 3.43 21.35
CA PHE A 107 -7.41 4.38 20.30
C PHE A 107 -6.46 4.20 19.11
N ARG A 108 -5.18 3.98 19.37
CA ARG A 108 -4.20 3.70 18.31
C ARG A 108 -4.58 2.47 17.49
N TYR A 109 -4.97 1.36 18.13
CA TYR A 109 -5.37 0.14 17.42
C TYR A 109 -6.65 0.34 16.63
N VAL A 110 -7.68 0.93 17.24
CA VAL A 110 -8.96 1.21 16.54
C VAL A 110 -8.74 2.09 15.30
N GLY A 111 -7.93 3.14 15.42
CA GLY A 111 -7.59 4.00 14.28
C GLY A 111 -6.83 3.31 13.16
N MET A 112 -6.21 2.14 13.42
CA MET A 112 -5.49 1.36 12.42
C MET A 112 -6.31 0.25 11.76
N VAL A 113 -7.49 -0.10 12.30
CA VAL A 113 -8.32 -1.20 11.77
C VAL A 113 -8.60 -1.10 10.26
N PRO A 114 -8.90 0.10 9.70
CA PRO A 114 -9.23 0.19 8.27
C PRO A 114 -8.13 -0.31 7.33
N ILE A 115 -6.86 -0.31 7.76
CA ILE A 115 -5.75 -0.79 6.91
C ILE A 115 -5.78 -2.32 6.66
N PHE A 116 -6.50 -3.06 7.51
CA PHE A 116 -6.62 -4.52 7.43
C PHE A 116 -7.83 -4.98 6.62
N ALA A 117 -8.70 -4.05 6.24
CA ALA A 117 -9.92 -4.32 5.48
C ALA A 117 -9.73 -4.02 3.99
N PRO A 118 -10.39 -4.77 3.09
CA PRO A 118 -10.55 -4.33 1.71
C PRO A 118 -11.26 -2.97 1.66
N THR A 119 -10.84 -2.04 0.78
CA THR A 119 -11.49 -0.71 0.63
C THR A 119 -12.98 -0.82 0.29
N MET A 120 -13.38 -1.88 -0.41
CA MET A 120 -14.77 -2.18 -0.71
C MET A 120 -15.64 -2.39 0.53
N LEU A 121 -15.10 -2.91 1.63
CA LEU A 121 -15.87 -3.11 2.87
C LEU A 121 -16.43 -1.80 3.40
N LEU A 122 -15.66 -0.72 3.31
CA LEU A 122 -16.09 0.62 3.72
C LEU A 122 -17.24 1.11 2.83
N GLY A 123 -17.16 0.87 1.51
CA GLY A 123 -18.22 1.17 0.58
C GLY A 123 -19.52 0.39 0.90
N ILE A 124 -19.42 -0.91 1.19
CA ILE A 124 -20.56 -1.74 1.57
C ILE A 124 -21.19 -1.23 2.88
N ALA A 125 -20.37 -0.94 3.90
CA ALA A 125 -20.87 -0.37 5.16
C ALA A 125 -21.62 0.95 4.95
N LEU A 126 -21.12 1.81 4.07
CA LEU A 126 -21.78 3.06 3.71
C LEU A 126 -23.13 2.83 3.01
N ILE A 127 -23.24 1.82 2.14
CA ILE A 127 -24.52 1.47 1.49
C ILE A 127 -25.55 1.04 2.53
N TYR A 128 -25.16 0.25 3.53
CA TYR A 128 -26.09 -0.13 4.61
C TYR A 128 -26.43 1.03 5.54
N LEU A 129 -25.54 2.01 5.73
CA LEU A 129 -25.83 3.20 6.54
C LEU A 129 -26.66 4.24 5.80
N PHE A 130 -26.26 4.62 4.59
CA PHE A 130 -26.74 5.80 3.88
C PHE A 130 -27.26 5.52 2.45
N GLY A 131 -27.31 4.25 2.02
CA GLY A 131 -27.90 3.90 0.72
C GLY A 131 -29.38 4.23 0.66
N ASN A 132 -30.03 4.05 -0.49
CA ASN A 132 -31.45 4.37 -0.69
C ASN A 132 -32.38 3.73 0.36
N GLN A 133 -31.99 2.61 0.92
CA GLN A 133 -32.69 1.91 2.00
C GLN A 133 -31.82 1.80 3.26
N GLY A 134 -30.87 2.74 3.45
CA GLY A 134 -29.91 2.71 4.55
C GLY A 134 -30.55 2.91 5.93
N ILE A 135 -29.86 2.43 6.98
CA ILE A 135 -30.32 2.53 8.36
C ILE A 135 -30.55 4.01 8.75
N LEU A 136 -29.60 4.89 8.44
CA LEU A 136 -29.70 6.31 8.78
C LEU A 136 -30.62 7.06 7.82
N THR A 137 -30.73 6.61 6.57
CA THR A 137 -31.69 7.15 5.60
C THR A 137 -33.12 6.90 6.05
N SER A 138 -33.42 5.71 6.57
CA SER A 138 -34.77 5.41 7.14
C SER A 138 -35.11 6.22 8.42
N LEU A 139 -34.09 6.78 9.08
CA LEU A 139 -34.24 7.70 10.22
C LEU A 139 -34.31 9.18 9.81
N GLY A 140 -34.37 9.48 8.50
CA GLY A 140 -34.49 10.84 7.95
C GLY A 140 -33.16 11.54 7.67
N LEU A 141 -31.99 10.82 7.78
CA LEU A 141 -30.69 11.34 7.42
C LEU A 141 -30.34 10.96 5.97
N GLU A 142 -30.92 11.69 5.01
CA GLU A 142 -30.67 11.47 3.58
C GLU A 142 -29.37 12.13 3.14
N ILE A 143 -28.43 11.32 2.67
CA ILE A 143 -27.16 11.77 2.06
C ILE A 143 -27.11 11.20 0.64
N PRO A 144 -26.74 12.00 -0.38
CA PRO A 144 -26.54 11.48 -1.75
C PRO A 144 -25.28 10.60 -1.78
N LEU A 145 -25.41 9.36 -1.30
CA LEU A 145 -24.29 8.46 -1.09
C LEU A 145 -23.60 8.06 -2.39
N TYR A 146 -24.38 7.68 -3.41
CA TYR A 146 -23.81 7.17 -4.65
C TYR A 146 -23.14 8.29 -5.44
N GLY A 147 -21.85 8.09 -5.76
CA GLY A 147 -21.01 9.04 -6.48
C GLY A 147 -20.00 9.75 -5.58
N LYS A 148 -19.86 11.06 -5.80
CA LYS A 148 -18.81 11.88 -5.17
C LYS A 148 -18.75 11.77 -3.65
N VAL A 149 -19.89 11.86 -2.96
CA VAL A 149 -19.93 11.93 -1.49
C VAL A 149 -19.53 10.60 -0.87
N GLY A 150 -20.07 9.49 -1.35
CA GLY A 150 -19.74 8.16 -0.83
C GLY A 150 -18.27 7.79 -1.04
N ILE A 151 -17.72 8.14 -2.21
CA ILE A 151 -16.29 7.90 -2.47
C ILE A 151 -15.44 8.74 -1.51
N ILE A 152 -15.73 10.06 -1.34
CA ILE A 152 -14.96 10.93 -0.44
C ILE A 152 -14.98 10.39 1.00
N ILE A 153 -16.14 9.96 1.51
CA ILE A 153 -16.24 9.43 2.88
C ILE A 153 -15.43 8.13 3.00
N SER A 154 -15.60 7.18 2.07
CA SER A 154 -14.89 5.91 2.08
C SER A 154 -13.38 6.09 2.03
N GLU A 155 -12.91 6.93 1.09
CA GLU A 155 -11.49 7.23 0.92
C GLU A 155 -10.90 7.98 2.13
N SER A 156 -11.67 8.87 2.76
CA SER A 156 -11.22 9.56 3.97
C SER A 156 -10.96 8.59 5.12
N ILE A 157 -11.79 7.57 5.27
CA ILE A 157 -11.62 6.52 6.28
C ILE A 157 -10.43 5.62 5.93
N TYR A 158 -10.28 5.27 4.65
CA TYR A 158 -9.19 4.42 4.17
C TYR A 158 -7.81 5.09 4.32
N CYS A 159 -7.70 6.37 4.00
CA CYS A 159 -6.44 7.12 4.10
C CYS A 159 -6.05 7.46 5.54
N PHE A 160 -7.01 7.52 6.47
CA PHE A 160 -6.82 7.96 7.84
C PHE A 160 -5.73 7.19 8.63
N PRO A 161 -5.64 5.84 8.60
CA PRO A 161 -4.61 5.10 9.32
C PRO A 161 -3.19 5.45 8.88
N ALA A 162 -2.97 5.56 7.57
CA ALA A 162 -1.67 5.89 6.99
C ALA A 162 -1.23 7.31 7.40
N ALA A 163 -2.11 8.29 7.23
CA ALA A 163 -1.87 9.68 7.66
C ALA A 163 -1.59 9.77 9.17
N THR A 164 -2.38 9.07 9.99
CA THR A 164 -2.21 9.04 11.45
C THR A 164 -0.84 8.48 11.83
N THR A 165 -0.43 7.37 11.20
CA THR A 165 0.86 6.73 11.49
C THR A 165 2.03 7.63 11.15
N ILE A 166 2.02 8.26 9.97
CA ILE A 166 3.05 9.19 9.52
C ILE A 166 3.14 10.39 10.48
N LEU A 167 2.01 10.96 10.86
CA LEU A 167 1.95 12.10 11.77
C LEU A 167 2.38 11.75 13.19
N MET A 168 2.03 10.57 13.71
CA MET A 168 2.51 10.11 15.03
C MET A 168 4.04 9.99 15.06
N VAL A 169 4.65 9.47 13.98
CA VAL A 169 6.11 9.42 13.84
C VAL A 169 6.69 10.84 13.81
N ALA A 170 6.08 11.75 13.06
CA ALA A 170 6.53 13.14 12.99
C ALA A 170 6.44 13.85 14.37
N PHE A 171 5.35 13.64 15.10
CA PHE A 171 5.20 14.16 16.46
C PHE A 171 6.23 13.58 17.42
N SER A 172 6.59 12.31 17.31
CA SER A 172 7.58 11.69 18.20
C SER A 172 8.99 12.25 18.02
N ALA A 173 9.28 12.81 16.86
CA ALA A 173 10.59 13.41 16.52
C ALA A 173 10.76 14.87 16.99
N ALA A 174 9.69 15.53 17.45
CA ALA A 174 9.74 16.93 17.83
C ALA A 174 10.42 17.16 19.19
N ASP A 175 11.27 18.18 19.28
CA ASP A 175 12.06 18.53 20.48
C ASP A 175 11.21 19.26 21.54
N ASN A 176 11.20 18.75 22.78
CA ASN A 176 10.47 19.34 23.90
C ASN A 176 10.95 20.73 24.30
N ARG A 177 12.23 21.03 24.13
CA ARG A 177 12.83 22.32 24.54
C ARG A 177 12.14 23.53 23.90
N LEU A 178 11.66 23.39 22.66
CA LEU A 178 10.93 24.47 21.98
C LEU A 178 9.59 24.76 22.66
N TYR A 179 8.94 23.74 23.19
CA TYR A 179 7.68 23.89 23.92
C TYR A 179 7.90 24.52 25.31
N GLU A 180 8.98 24.14 25.99
CA GLU A 180 9.36 24.71 27.30
C GLU A 180 9.71 26.20 27.15
N ALA A 181 10.51 26.56 26.13
CA ALA A 181 10.82 27.94 25.83
C ALA A 181 9.56 28.78 25.54
N ALA A 182 8.61 28.24 24.80
CA ALA A 182 7.34 28.92 24.52
C ALA A 182 6.45 29.08 25.77
N GLU A 183 6.53 28.14 26.70
CA GLU A 183 5.82 28.23 27.99
C GLU A 183 6.40 29.31 28.88
N THR A 184 7.71 29.39 28.99
CA THR A 184 8.38 30.46 29.75
C THR A 184 8.08 31.86 29.19
N MET A 185 7.85 31.96 27.87
CA MET A 185 7.44 33.20 27.18
C MET A 185 5.93 33.48 27.28
N GLY A 186 5.13 32.66 28.00
CA GLY A 186 3.69 32.85 28.13
C GLY A 186 2.88 32.68 26.84
N THR A 187 3.43 31.93 25.84
CA THR A 187 2.81 31.77 24.53
C THR A 187 1.48 30.99 24.60
N SER A 188 0.42 31.51 23.98
CA SER A 188 -0.90 30.88 23.93
C SER A 188 -0.88 29.54 23.18
N ALA A 189 -1.84 28.65 23.47
CA ALA A 189 -1.93 27.32 22.85
C ALA A 189 -2.04 27.39 21.33
N LEU A 190 -2.84 28.31 20.78
CA LEU A 190 -2.99 28.50 19.34
C LEU A 190 -1.68 28.98 18.70
N ARG A 191 -1.00 29.91 19.33
CA ARG A 191 0.29 30.42 18.84
C ARG A 191 1.36 29.32 18.88
N LYS A 192 1.42 28.48 19.95
CA LYS A 192 2.29 27.29 20.01
C LYS A 192 1.97 26.31 18.87
N MET A 193 0.70 26.09 18.55
CA MET A 193 0.31 25.22 17.45
C MET A 193 0.88 25.69 16.11
N VAL A 194 0.70 26.98 15.77
CA VAL A 194 1.09 27.55 14.48
C VAL A 194 2.60 27.77 14.38
N THR A 195 3.26 28.24 15.46
CA THR A 195 4.68 28.63 15.40
C THR A 195 5.66 27.51 15.74
N ILE A 196 5.23 26.48 16.46
CA ILE A 196 6.10 25.39 16.91
C ILE A 196 5.62 24.03 16.40
N THR A 197 4.36 23.67 16.68
CA THR A 197 3.89 22.32 16.40
C THR A 197 3.85 22.04 14.91
N ILE A 198 3.15 22.85 14.12
CA ILE A 198 3.04 22.66 12.67
C ILE A 198 4.41 22.74 11.96
N PRO A 199 5.28 23.75 12.25
CA PRO A 199 6.62 23.80 11.63
C PRO A 199 7.51 22.60 11.97
N ASN A 200 7.43 22.04 13.19
CA ASN A 200 8.21 20.88 13.57
C ASN A 200 7.76 19.59 12.85
N VAL A 201 6.48 19.44 12.58
CA VAL A 201 5.94 18.25 11.90
C VAL A 201 5.71 18.48 10.40
N LYS A 202 6.13 19.62 9.83
CA LYS A 202 5.82 20.02 8.45
C LYS A 202 6.18 18.96 7.40
N TYR A 203 7.31 18.29 7.54
CA TYR A 203 7.71 17.26 6.59
C TYR A 203 6.83 16.00 6.69
N GLY A 204 6.48 15.61 7.93
CA GLY A 204 5.50 14.54 8.13
C GLY A 204 4.11 14.91 7.65
N LEU A 205 3.68 16.17 7.81
CA LEU A 205 2.41 16.67 7.32
C LEU A 205 2.36 16.65 5.78
N ILE A 206 3.42 17.16 5.12
CA ILE A 206 3.53 17.10 3.65
C ILE A 206 3.51 15.64 3.18
N ASN A 207 4.24 14.75 3.85
CA ASN A 207 4.23 13.34 3.50
C ASN A 207 2.84 12.71 3.68
N ALA A 208 2.15 12.97 4.80
CA ALA A 208 0.79 12.50 5.03
C ALA A 208 -0.20 12.99 3.94
N ILE A 209 -0.08 14.25 3.49
CA ILE A 209 -0.89 14.81 2.39
C ILE A 209 -0.66 14.02 1.10
N PHE A 210 0.60 13.85 0.69
CA PHE A 210 0.90 13.19 -0.58
C PHE A 210 0.58 11.70 -0.58
N VAL A 211 0.83 11.00 0.53
CA VAL A 211 0.46 9.58 0.67
C VAL A 211 -1.05 9.39 0.64
N SER A 212 -1.81 10.20 1.38
CA SER A 212 -3.27 10.14 1.36
C SER A 212 -3.84 10.49 -0.01
N PHE A 213 -3.28 11.51 -0.67
CA PHE A 213 -3.67 11.89 -2.03
C PHE A 213 -3.44 10.73 -3.01
N THR A 214 -2.26 10.09 -2.95
CA THR A 214 -1.94 8.96 -3.83
C THR A 214 -2.87 7.78 -3.58
N TYR A 215 -3.14 7.44 -2.32
CA TYR A 215 -4.04 6.34 -1.98
C TYR A 215 -5.43 6.56 -2.56
N SER A 216 -6.04 7.72 -2.31
CA SER A 216 -7.36 8.05 -2.84
C SER A 216 -7.37 8.20 -4.37
N PHE A 217 -6.28 8.72 -4.97
CA PHE A 217 -6.19 8.92 -6.41
C PHE A 217 -6.12 7.60 -7.19
N THR A 218 -5.56 6.56 -6.58
CA THR A 218 -5.28 5.28 -7.23
C THR A 218 -6.19 4.14 -6.78
N ASP A 219 -7.06 4.37 -5.78
CA ASP A 219 -7.96 3.31 -5.31
C ASP A 219 -9.03 2.97 -6.35
N PHE A 220 -9.24 1.68 -6.45
CA PHE A 220 -10.27 1.09 -7.30
C PHE A 220 -11.46 0.59 -6.48
N GLY A 221 -11.21 0.08 -5.27
CA GLY A 221 -12.17 -0.70 -4.52
C GLY A 221 -13.39 0.11 -4.04
N ALA A 222 -13.20 1.21 -3.34
CA ALA A 222 -14.31 2.04 -2.87
C ALA A 222 -15.10 2.67 -4.02
N PRO A 223 -14.46 3.29 -5.05
CA PRO A 223 -15.18 3.81 -6.20
C PRO A 223 -15.98 2.75 -6.97
N SER A 224 -15.52 1.50 -7.02
CA SER A 224 -16.26 0.42 -7.69
C SER A 224 -17.57 0.05 -6.99
N VAL A 225 -17.68 0.30 -5.67
CA VAL A 225 -18.86 -0.03 -4.85
C VAL A 225 -19.84 1.13 -4.74
N VAL A 226 -19.35 2.33 -4.38
CA VAL A 226 -20.21 3.49 -4.10
C VAL A 226 -20.19 4.55 -5.20
N GLY A 227 -19.39 4.36 -6.24
CA GLY A 227 -19.23 5.36 -7.31
C GLY A 227 -20.47 5.54 -8.19
N GLY A 228 -21.25 4.48 -8.42
CA GLY A 228 -22.38 4.54 -9.35
C GLY A 228 -21.96 5.03 -10.73
N ASN A 229 -22.57 6.12 -11.20
CA ASN A 229 -22.22 6.75 -12.48
C ASN A 229 -21.09 7.78 -12.41
N TYR A 230 -20.51 8.00 -11.23
CA TYR A 230 -19.41 8.94 -11.02
C TYR A 230 -18.08 8.27 -11.30
N ASN A 231 -17.63 8.34 -12.56
CA ASN A 231 -16.41 7.69 -13.00
C ASN A 231 -15.16 8.37 -12.45
N VAL A 232 -14.18 7.56 -12.07
CA VAL A 232 -12.82 7.98 -11.71
C VAL A 232 -11.81 7.21 -12.56
N LEU A 233 -10.57 7.71 -12.66
CA LEU A 233 -9.54 7.12 -13.53
C LEU A 233 -9.31 5.62 -13.26
N ALA A 234 -9.27 5.20 -11.99
CA ALA A 234 -9.05 3.80 -11.64
C ALA A 234 -10.19 2.88 -12.14
N THR A 235 -11.45 3.33 -12.04
CA THR A 235 -12.60 2.59 -12.60
C THR A 235 -12.67 2.69 -14.12
N ASP A 236 -12.20 3.80 -14.72
CA ASP A 236 -12.13 3.96 -16.18
C ASP A 236 -11.17 2.95 -16.81
N VAL A 237 -9.96 2.73 -16.22
CA VAL A 237 -9.06 1.68 -16.69
C VAL A 237 -9.80 0.34 -16.76
N TYR A 238 -10.54 -0.01 -15.71
CA TYR A 238 -11.29 -1.27 -15.66
C TYR A 238 -12.38 -1.33 -16.74
N LYS A 239 -13.16 -0.26 -16.92
CA LYS A 239 -14.22 -0.19 -17.92
C LYS A 239 -13.67 -0.30 -19.34
N GLN A 240 -12.53 0.36 -19.62
CA GLN A 240 -11.89 0.28 -20.94
C GLN A 240 -11.38 -1.13 -21.22
N VAL A 241 -10.68 -1.75 -20.27
CA VAL A 241 -10.02 -3.04 -20.48
C VAL A 241 -10.99 -4.20 -20.38
N VAL A 242 -11.77 -4.29 -19.29
CA VAL A 242 -12.66 -5.42 -19.03
C VAL A 242 -14.02 -5.23 -19.70
N GLY A 243 -14.56 -4.01 -19.65
CA GLY A 243 -15.87 -3.70 -20.22
C GLY A 243 -15.87 -3.57 -21.76
N GLN A 244 -14.87 -2.88 -22.32
CA GLN A 244 -14.81 -2.58 -23.75
C GLN A 244 -13.72 -3.34 -24.51
N GLN A 245 -12.89 -4.12 -23.81
CA GLN A 245 -11.72 -4.83 -24.37
C GLN A 245 -10.76 -3.91 -25.14
N ASN A 246 -10.73 -2.61 -24.78
CA ASN A 246 -9.88 -1.60 -25.38
C ASN A 246 -8.61 -1.40 -24.55
N PHE A 247 -7.61 -2.26 -24.78
CA PHE A 247 -6.34 -2.24 -24.06
C PHE A 247 -5.52 -0.98 -24.35
N ASN A 248 -5.59 -0.45 -25.59
CA ASN A 248 -4.84 0.73 -25.98
C ASN A 248 -5.32 1.97 -25.21
N MET A 249 -6.64 2.17 -25.13
CA MET A 249 -7.23 3.23 -24.32
C MET A 249 -6.98 3.01 -22.82
N GLY A 250 -7.07 1.76 -22.35
CA GLY A 250 -6.70 1.39 -20.99
C GLY A 250 -5.26 1.78 -20.65
N ALA A 251 -4.32 1.61 -21.59
CA ALA A 251 -2.92 2.03 -21.44
C ALA A 251 -2.78 3.55 -21.32
N VAL A 252 -3.53 4.32 -22.12
CA VAL A 252 -3.56 5.79 -22.03
C VAL A 252 -4.01 6.24 -20.64
N VAL A 253 -5.14 5.69 -20.15
CA VAL A 253 -5.66 6.03 -18.81
C VAL A 253 -4.66 5.62 -17.73
N GLY A 254 -4.01 4.46 -17.88
CA GLY A 254 -2.95 4.00 -16.98
C GLY A 254 -1.76 4.96 -16.92
N ILE A 255 -1.32 5.51 -18.05
CA ILE A 255 -0.25 6.53 -18.12
C ILE A 255 -0.70 7.83 -17.42
N ILE A 256 -1.94 8.27 -17.65
CA ILE A 256 -2.48 9.46 -16.97
C ILE A 256 -2.50 9.24 -15.45
N LEU A 257 -2.87 8.04 -15.00
CA LEU A 257 -2.89 7.67 -13.58
C LEU A 257 -1.49 7.65 -12.93
N LEU A 258 -0.44 7.35 -13.72
CA LEU A 258 0.94 7.35 -13.24
C LEU A 258 1.45 8.75 -12.89
N PHE A 259 1.02 9.79 -13.60
CA PHE A 259 1.60 11.13 -13.48
C PHE A 259 1.52 11.71 -12.05
N PRO A 260 0.34 11.78 -11.39
CA PRO A 260 0.24 12.27 -10.02
C PRO A 260 0.94 11.34 -8.99
N ALA A 261 0.95 10.03 -9.24
CA ALA A 261 1.62 9.07 -8.37
C ALA A 261 3.14 9.26 -8.38
N ILE A 262 3.74 9.49 -9.56
CA ILE A 262 5.17 9.81 -9.69
C ILE A 262 5.49 11.14 -8.98
N LEU A 263 4.65 12.16 -9.14
CA LEU A 263 4.82 13.44 -8.45
C LEU A 263 4.80 13.28 -6.93
N SER A 264 3.82 12.53 -6.43
CA SER A 264 3.73 12.20 -4.99
C SER A 264 4.97 11.46 -4.49
N PHE A 265 5.45 10.48 -5.25
CA PHE A 265 6.67 9.76 -4.92
C PHE A 265 7.90 10.67 -4.85
N ILE A 266 8.05 11.59 -5.79
CA ILE A 266 9.16 12.56 -5.78
C ILE A 266 9.10 13.42 -4.52
N VAL A 267 7.92 13.91 -4.14
CA VAL A 267 7.74 14.73 -2.93
C VAL A 267 8.01 13.90 -1.67
N ASP A 268 7.50 12.67 -1.59
CA ASP A 268 7.76 11.75 -0.48
C ASP A 268 9.26 11.48 -0.31
N TRP A 269 9.97 11.22 -1.41
CA TRP A 269 11.42 10.99 -1.39
C TRP A 269 12.21 12.19 -0.85
N PHE A 270 11.85 13.42 -1.24
CA PHE A 270 12.48 14.64 -0.76
C PHE A 270 12.16 14.93 0.72
N THR A 271 10.92 14.73 1.15
CA THR A 271 10.47 14.98 2.52
C THR A 271 11.05 13.99 3.50
N ASN A 272 11.08 12.71 3.18
CA ASN A 272 11.69 11.67 4.01
C ASN A 272 13.18 11.89 4.22
N LYS A 273 13.91 12.32 3.19
CA LYS A 273 15.33 12.69 3.30
C LYS A 273 15.54 13.85 4.26
N LYS A 274 14.70 14.88 4.21
CA LYS A 274 14.79 16.06 5.10
C LYS A 274 14.35 15.73 6.53
N GLN A 275 13.33 14.91 6.70
CA GLN A 275 12.85 14.46 8.01
C GLN A 275 13.91 13.63 8.73
N SER A 276 14.55 12.70 8.05
CA SER A 276 15.63 11.89 8.61
C SER A 276 16.85 12.74 9.03
N ALA A 277 17.14 13.81 8.30
CA ALA A 277 18.21 14.75 8.66
C ALA A 277 17.84 15.67 9.84
N ALA A 278 16.55 15.95 10.05
CA ALA A 278 16.06 16.79 11.14
C ALA A 278 15.99 16.05 12.49
N ILE A 279 15.96 14.72 12.49
CA ILE A 279 16.02 13.90 13.72
C ILE A 279 17.46 13.95 14.26
N ASN A 280 17.72 14.90 15.15
CA ASN A 280 19.01 15.02 15.85
C ASN A 280 19.04 14.05 17.03
N SER A 281 20.18 13.37 17.21
CA SER A 281 20.44 12.50 18.38
C SER A 281 20.38 13.23 19.74
N LYS A 282 20.29 14.56 19.71
CA LYS A 282 20.22 15.46 20.88
C LYS A 282 18.80 15.98 21.16
N SER A 283 17.76 15.59 20.42
CA SER A 283 16.39 16.01 20.70
C SER A 283 15.86 15.34 21.99
N VAL A 284 15.21 16.14 22.84
CA VAL A 284 14.58 15.65 24.06
C VAL A 284 13.15 15.25 23.73
N PRO A 285 12.72 14.00 24.03
CA PRO A 285 11.35 13.56 23.81
C PRO A 285 10.34 14.46 24.52
N TYR A 286 9.22 14.71 23.86
CA TYR A 286 8.16 15.54 24.45
C TYR A 286 7.60 14.94 25.72
N GLN A 287 7.54 15.75 26.79
CA GLN A 287 6.92 15.39 28.07
C GLN A 287 5.49 15.91 28.14
N ILE A 288 4.53 14.99 28.34
CA ILE A 288 3.12 15.35 28.41
C ILE A 288 2.84 15.97 29.78
N LYS A 289 2.43 17.26 29.78
CA LYS A 289 1.96 17.96 30.96
C LYS A 289 0.43 17.82 31.05
N PRO A 290 -0.14 17.25 32.11
CA PRO A 290 -1.60 17.12 32.26
C PRO A 290 -2.27 18.50 32.31
N HIS A 291 -3.34 18.65 31.51
CA HIS A 291 -4.18 19.85 31.50
C HIS A 291 -5.64 19.42 31.31
N ARG A 292 -6.39 19.39 32.39
CA ARG A 292 -7.71 18.75 32.51
C ARG A 292 -8.67 19.04 31.35
N THR A 293 -8.90 20.31 31.01
CA THR A 293 -9.85 20.69 29.96
C THR A 293 -9.43 20.22 28.57
N SER A 294 -8.14 20.40 28.22
CA SER A 294 -7.64 19.99 26.90
C SER A 294 -7.48 18.46 26.78
N ASP A 295 -7.22 17.77 27.88
CA ASP A 295 -7.13 16.33 27.90
C ASP A 295 -8.51 15.67 27.76
N ILE A 296 -9.55 16.26 28.40
CA ILE A 296 -10.95 15.84 28.21
C ILE A 296 -11.39 16.08 26.76
N ALA A 297 -11.14 17.26 26.19
CA ALA A 297 -11.49 17.55 24.81
C ALA A 297 -10.81 16.60 23.81
N ALA A 298 -9.50 16.32 24.02
CA ALA A 298 -8.76 15.36 23.22
C ALA A 298 -9.32 13.93 23.36
N THR A 299 -9.70 13.54 24.57
CA THR A 299 -10.28 12.21 24.83
C THR A 299 -11.65 12.08 24.16
N VAL A 300 -12.53 13.07 24.26
CA VAL A 300 -13.84 13.09 23.60
C VAL A 300 -13.68 13.01 22.08
N PHE A 301 -12.75 13.77 21.51
CA PHE A 301 -12.43 13.70 20.09
C PHE A 301 -11.98 12.28 19.68
N CYS A 302 -11.06 11.68 20.44
CA CYS A 302 -10.62 10.30 20.17
C CYS A 302 -11.76 9.29 20.28
N ILE A 303 -12.69 9.47 21.23
CA ILE A 303 -13.88 8.61 21.37
C ILE A 303 -14.79 8.75 20.16
N ILE A 304 -15.07 9.98 19.70
CA ILE A 304 -15.92 10.21 18.51
C ILE A 304 -15.32 9.53 17.28
N VAL A 305 -14.03 9.71 17.02
CA VAL A 305 -13.36 9.07 15.88
C VAL A 305 -13.38 7.55 16.02
N ALA A 306 -13.09 7.01 17.21
CA ALA A 306 -13.10 5.58 17.44
C ALA A 306 -14.50 4.98 17.28
N LEU A 307 -15.54 5.64 17.80
CA LEU A 307 -16.94 5.20 17.63
C LEU A 307 -17.35 5.21 16.15
N ALA A 308 -16.97 6.25 15.41
CA ALA A 308 -17.21 6.30 13.96
C ALA A 308 -16.57 5.11 13.25
N MET A 309 -15.28 4.82 13.53
CA MET A 309 -14.59 3.67 12.93
C MET A 309 -15.24 2.34 13.31
N ILE A 310 -15.56 2.14 14.60
CA ILE A 310 -16.21 0.92 15.07
C ILE A 310 -17.60 0.75 14.43
N LEU A 311 -18.35 1.84 14.25
CA LEU A 311 -19.67 1.80 13.63
C LEU A 311 -19.62 1.25 12.20
N PHE A 312 -18.66 1.68 11.37
CA PHE A 312 -18.51 1.16 10.01
C PHE A 312 -18.27 -0.35 9.99
N PHE A 313 -17.39 -0.85 10.85
CA PHE A 313 -17.12 -2.29 10.92
C PHE A 313 -18.25 -3.08 11.57
N ALA A 314 -18.94 -2.50 12.56
CA ALA A 314 -20.12 -3.12 13.18
C ALA A 314 -21.28 -3.24 12.18
N VAL A 315 -21.49 -2.22 11.35
CA VAL A 315 -22.52 -2.27 10.28
C VAL A 315 -22.15 -3.27 9.20
N ALA A 316 -20.88 -3.35 8.80
CA ALA A 316 -20.43 -4.37 7.85
C ALA A 316 -20.60 -5.79 8.41
N LEU A 317 -20.29 -5.99 9.69
CA LEU A 317 -20.53 -7.25 10.39
C LEU A 317 -22.03 -7.57 10.46
N PHE A 318 -22.86 -6.60 10.84
CA PHE A 318 -24.31 -6.75 10.83
C PHE A 318 -24.83 -7.14 9.44
N ALA A 319 -24.38 -6.41 8.39
CA ALA A 319 -24.72 -6.69 7.00
C ALA A 319 -24.40 -8.13 6.58
N SER A 320 -23.28 -8.68 7.06
CA SER A 320 -22.85 -10.05 6.76
C SER A 320 -23.66 -11.14 7.47
N LEU A 321 -24.35 -10.77 8.56
CA LEU A 321 -25.10 -11.72 9.41
C LEU A 321 -26.61 -11.69 9.18
N ILE A 322 -27.13 -10.82 8.32
CA ILE A 322 -28.56 -10.75 8.03
C ILE A 322 -28.91 -11.42 6.70
N LYS A 323 -30.13 -11.99 6.63
CA LYS A 323 -30.56 -12.74 5.46
C LYS A 323 -30.83 -11.85 4.25
N LEU A 324 -31.60 -10.79 4.41
CA LEU A 324 -31.92 -9.86 3.32
C LEU A 324 -32.29 -8.47 3.87
N TRP A 325 -31.45 -7.49 3.59
CA TRP A 325 -31.71 -6.10 3.94
C TRP A 325 -32.67 -5.44 2.92
N PRO A 326 -33.62 -4.59 3.36
CA PRO A 326 -34.12 -4.38 4.74
C PRO A 326 -35.30 -5.32 5.11
N TYR A 327 -35.67 -6.25 4.24
CA TYR A 327 -36.92 -7.00 4.30
C TYR A 327 -36.90 -8.17 5.30
N ASN A 328 -35.75 -8.79 5.51
CA ASN A 328 -35.60 -9.91 6.41
C ASN A 328 -34.33 -9.78 7.25
N LEU A 329 -34.50 -9.29 8.47
CA LEU A 329 -33.40 -9.01 9.42
C LEU A 329 -33.05 -10.22 10.30
N THR A 330 -33.55 -11.42 9.97
CA THR A 330 -33.18 -12.62 10.73
C THR A 330 -31.69 -12.88 10.58
N PHE A 331 -31.02 -13.15 11.70
CA PHE A 331 -29.62 -13.51 11.71
C PHE A 331 -29.42 -14.88 11.06
N THR A 332 -28.43 -14.96 10.17
CA THR A 332 -28.05 -16.18 9.47
C THR A 332 -26.53 -16.25 9.29
N LEU A 333 -26.01 -17.46 9.17
CA LEU A 333 -24.65 -17.73 8.73
C LEU A 333 -24.59 -18.20 7.27
N ASP A 334 -25.71 -18.21 6.55
CA ASP A 334 -25.77 -18.65 5.16
C ASP A 334 -24.85 -17.80 4.25
N ASN A 335 -24.70 -16.50 4.55
CA ASN A 335 -23.79 -15.63 3.82
C ASN A 335 -22.30 -16.04 3.93
N TYR A 336 -21.97 -16.85 4.93
CA TYR A 336 -20.63 -17.44 5.11
C TYR A 336 -20.49 -18.82 4.48
N ASN A 337 -21.55 -19.33 3.82
CA ASN A 337 -21.46 -20.54 3.02
C ASN A 337 -20.75 -20.26 1.69
N LEU A 338 -19.40 -20.27 1.76
CA LEU A 338 -18.55 -19.97 0.61
C LEU A 338 -18.74 -20.94 -0.56
N SER A 339 -19.33 -22.11 -0.34
CA SER A 339 -19.58 -23.09 -1.41
C SER A 339 -20.66 -22.61 -2.37
N GLU A 340 -21.60 -21.79 -1.92
CA GLU A 340 -22.69 -21.24 -2.73
C GLU A 340 -22.39 -19.82 -3.20
N ALA A 341 -21.49 -19.12 -2.51
CA ALA A 341 -21.13 -17.75 -2.84
C ALA A 341 -20.46 -17.65 -4.22
N GLY A 342 -20.73 -16.58 -4.95
CA GLY A 342 -20.10 -16.30 -6.25
C GLY A 342 -20.34 -17.39 -7.28
N SER A 343 -21.58 -17.87 -7.42
CA SER A 343 -21.95 -18.94 -8.37
C SER A 343 -21.19 -20.26 -8.14
N GLY A 344 -20.91 -20.59 -6.87
CA GLY A 344 -20.27 -21.85 -6.49
C GLY A 344 -18.75 -21.87 -6.46
N SER A 345 -18.08 -20.73 -6.74
CA SER A 345 -16.61 -20.67 -6.76
C SER A 345 -15.98 -19.93 -5.55
N GLY A 346 -16.81 -19.49 -4.58
CA GLY A 346 -16.35 -18.69 -3.45
C GLY A 346 -15.34 -19.37 -2.53
N LEU A 347 -15.54 -20.68 -2.24
CA LEU A 347 -14.60 -21.45 -1.43
C LEU A 347 -13.22 -21.59 -2.12
N THR A 348 -13.24 -21.84 -3.44
CA THR A 348 -12.01 -21.93 -4.24
C THR A 348 -11.28 -20.59 -4.28
N ALA A 349 -12.01 -19.50 -4.50
CA ALA A 349 -11.44 -18.15 -4.48
C ALA A 349 -10.82 -17.80 -3.12
N PHE A 350 -11.48 -18.18 -2.03
CA PHE A 350 -10.98 -17.94 -0.67
C PHE A 350 -9.70 -18.74 -0.39
N LYS A 351 -9.68 -20.03 -0.73
CA LYS A 351 -8.47 -20.86 -0.61
C LYS A 351 -7.32 -20.33 -1.45
N ASN A 352 -7.58 -19.96 -2.70
CA ASN A 352 -6.59 -19.37 -3.60
C ASN A 352 -6.03 -18.07 -3.03
N SER A 353 -6.89 -17.18 -2.49
CA SER A 353 -6.43 -15.91 -1.90
C SER A 353 -5.50 -16.13 -0.72
N ILE A 354 -5.81 -17.07 0.16
CA ILE A 354 -4.92 -17.42 1.29
C ILE A 354 -3.60 -18.00 0.76
N LEU A 355 -3.67 -18.94 -0.19
CA LEU A 355 -2.47 -19.57 -0.76
C LEU A 355 -1.56 -18.54 -1.46
N ILE A 356 -2.15 -17.69 -2.31
CA ILE A 356 -1.43 -16.60 -3.00
C ILE A 356 -0.79 -15.67 -1.99
N SER A 357 -1.50 -15.27 -0.93
CA SER A 357 -0.98 -14.38 0.10
C SER A 357 0.16 -15.01 0.90
N LEU A 358 0.07 -16.29 1.23
CA LEU A 358 1.15 -17.04 1.90
C LEU A 358 2.39 -17.14 1.01
N ILE A 359 2.21 -17.50 -0.26
CA ILE A 359 3.33 -17.59 -1.23
C ILE A 359 3.94 -16.20 -1.44
N SER A 360 3.13 -15.17 -1.65
CA SER A 360 3.59 -13.78 -1.81
C SER A 360 4.35 -13.28 -0.58
N ALA A 361 3.86 -13.59 0.63
CA ALA A 361 4.53 -13.23 1.87
C ALA A 361 5.89 -13.92 2.01
N PHE A 362 5.97 -15.21 1.72
CA PHE A 362 7.22 -15.96 1.82
C PHE A 362 8.23 -15.52 0.75
N LEU A 363 7.85 -15.58 -0.53
CA LEU A 363 8.75 -15.22 -1.64
C LEU A 363 9.07 -13.74 -1.63
N GLY A 364 8.09 -12.87 -1.36
CA GLY A 364 8.28 -11.43 -1.27
C GLY A 364 9.29 -11.05 -0.20
N THR A 365 9.14 -11.60 1.00
CA THR A 365 10.08 -11.36 2.11
C THR A 365 11.48 -11.88 1.76
N LEU A 366 11.58 -13.09 1.22
CA LEU A 366 12.85 -13.70 0.87
C LEU A 366 13.61 -12.87 -0.19
N ILE A 367 12.95 -12.58 -1.32
CA ILE A 367 13.55 -11.85 -2.44
C ILE A 367 13.91 -10.41 -2.02
N THR A 368 13.01 -9.75 -1.30
CA THR A 368 13.21 -8.36 -0.88
C THR A 368 14.30 -8.24 0.19
N PHE A 369 14.36 -9.14 1.18
CA PHE A 369 15.37 -9.09 2.24
C PHE A 369 16.76 -9.43 1.70
N ILE A 370 16.87 -10.47 0.85
CA ILE A 370 18.14 -10.83 0.17
C ILE A 370 18.58 -9.66 -0.72
N GLY A 371 17.66 -9.09 -1.52
CA GLY A 371 17.94 -7.94 -2.38
C GLY A 371 18.45 -6.74 -1.58
N ALA A 372 17.79 -6.40 -0.48
CA ALA A 372 18.20 -5.32 0.41
C ALA A 372 19.58 -5.57 1.03
N TYR A 373 19.85 -6.80 1.50
CA TYR A 373 21.15 -7.17 2.05
C TYR A 373 22.27 -7.00 1.03
N ILE A 374 22.08 -7.51 -0.17
CA ILE A 374 23.07 -7.44 -1.25
C ILE A 374 23.31 -5.98 -1.63
N ILE A 375 22.27 -5.17 -1.78
CA ILE A 375 22.38 -3.76 -2.12
C ILE A 375 23.07 -2.96 -1.01
N GLU A 376 22.74 -3.20 0.27
CA GLU A 376 23.26 -2.40 1.39
C GLU A 376 24.67 -2.82 1.84
N LYS A 377 24.96 -4.13 1.87
CA LYS A 377 26.18 -4.69 2.47
C LYS A 377 27.26 -5.11 1.44
N THR A 378 27.00 -4.97 0.13
CA THR A 378 28.02 -5.22 -0.91
C THR A 378 29.01 -4.06 -0.97
N GLN A 379 30.30 -4.36 -1.20
CA GLN A 379 31.40 -3.40 -1.24
C GLN A 379 31.30 -2.38 -2.40
N GLN A 380 32.12 -1.33 -2.35
CA GLN A 380 32.13 -0.21 -3.32
C GLN A 380 32.39 -0.61 -4.78
N LYS A 381 32.89 -1.81 -5.05
CA LYS A 381 33.22 -2.30 -6.41
C LYS A 381 32.04 -2.23 -7.40
N PHE A 382 30.76 -2.41 -6.92
CA PHE A 382 29.56 -2.45 -7.77
C PHE A 382 28.63 -1.22 -7.56
N ARG A 383 29.22 -0.05 -7.31
CA ARG A 383 28.47 1.17 -6.93
C ARG A 383 27.35 1.54 -7.89
N ILE A 384 27.58 1.42 -9.21
CA ILE A 384 26.58 1.79 -10.24
C ILE A 384 25.42 0.77 -10.24
N SER A 385 25.74 -0.52 -10.34
CA SER A 385 24.72 -1.58 -10.35
C SER A 385 23.86 -1.57 -9.08
N ARG A 386 24.47 -1.32 -7.92
CA ARG A 386 23.74 -1.15 -6.65
C ARG A 386 22.80 0.06 -6.67
N LYS A 387 23.21 1.20 -7.24
CA LYS A 387 22.34 2.36 -7.39
C LYS A 387 21.16 2.08 -8.29
N ILE A 388 21.40 1.36 -9.40
CA ILE A 388 20.34 0.93 -10.31
C ILE A 388 19.39 -0.03 -9.59
N ALA A 389 19.91 -1.06 -8.93
CA ALA A 389 19.10 -2.00 -8.16
C ALA A 389 18.28 -1.31 -7.06
N TYR A 390 18.88 -0.37 -6.32
CA TYR A 390 18.18 0.43 -5.33
C TYR A 390 17.05 1.26 -5.94
N PHE A 391 17.34 1.97 -7.03
CA PHE A 391 16.35 2.79 -7.74
C PHE A 391 15.17 1.93 -8.22
N LEU A 392 15.45 0.80 -8.88
CA LEU A 392 14.41 -0.13 -9.32
C LEU A 392 13.61 -0.70 -8.15
N SER A 393 14.24 -0.94 -6.98
CA SER A 393 13.56 -1.47 -5.79
C SER A 393 12.59 -0.47 -5.13
N ILE A 394 12.82 0.82 -5.27
CA ILE A 394 11.91 1.85 -4.72
C ILE A 394 10.88 2.32 -5.74
N THR A 395 11.09 2.08 -7.04
CA THR A 395 10.19 2.52 -8.13
C THR A 395 8.75 2.00 -7.99
N PRO A 396 8.48 0.74 -7.55
CA PRO A 396 7.11 0.25 -7.38
C PRO A 396 6.24 1.11 -6.46
N LEU A 397 6.83 1.88 -5.54
CA LEU A 397 6.07 2.80 -4.68
C LEU A 397 5.34 3.90 -5.46
N ALA A 398 5.89 4.25 -6.64
CA ALA A 398 5.32 5.28 -7.51
C ALA A 398 4.28 4.74 -8.50
N ILE A 399 4.00 3.42 -8.50
CA ILE A 399 3.18 2.80 -9.53
C ILE A 399 1.86 2.33 -8.92
N PRO A 400 0.71 2.86 -9.40
CA PRO A 400 -0.61 2.40 -8.97
C PRO A 400 -0.82 0.91 -9.20
N GLY A 401 -1.53 0.23 -8.31
CA GLY A 401 -1.83 -1.19 -8.46
C GLY A 401 -2.55 -1.53 -9.76
N THR A 402 -3.51 -0.71 -10.17
CA THR A 402 -4.23 -0.87 -11.44
C THR A 402 -3.30 -0.83 -12.66
N VAL A 403 -2.26 0.01 -12.61
CA VAL A 403 -1.24 0.09 -13.68
C VAL A 403 -0.34 -1.15 -13.65
N VAL A 404 0.04 -1.65 -12.47
CA VAL A 404 0.78 -2.92 -12.35
C VAL A 404 -0.04 -4.06 -12.97
N GLY A 405 -1.30 -4.24 -12.55
CA GLY A 405 -2.17 -5.29 -13.09
C GLY A 405 -2.36 -5.19 -14.60
N LEU A 406 -2.62 -3.99 -15.10
CA LEU A 406 -2.78 -3.74 -16.53
C LEU A 406 -1.49 -4.02 -17.34
N SER A 407 -0.35 -3.58 -16.84
CA SER A 407 0.94 -3.85 -17.49
C SER A 407 1.27 -5.35 -17.51
N PHE A 408 0.91 -6.07 -16.45
CA PHE A 408 1.10 -7.52 -16.36
C PHE A 408 0.25 -8.28 -17.38
N ILE A 409 -1.06 -7.96 -17.48
CA ILE A 409 -1.90 -8.63 -18.50
C ILE A 409 -1.39 -8.35 -19.91
N MET A 410 -0.98 -7.12 -20.22
CA MET A 410 -0.46 -6.76 -21.55
C MET A 410 0.85 -7.48 -21.88
N PHE A 411 1.73 -7.66 -20.90
CA PHE A 411 3.03 -8.31 -21.12
C PHE A 411 2.89 -9.84 -21.14
N PHE A 412 2.27 -10.44 -20.12
CA PHE A 412 2.26 -11.89 -19.97
C PHE A 412 1.21 -12.58 -20.87
N ASN A 413 0.15 -11.88 -21.29
CA ASN A 413 -0.83 -12.43 -22.24
C ASN A 413 -0.31 -12.41 -23.69
N ALA A 414 0.68 -11.58 -24.02
CA ALA A 414 1.27 -11.56 -25.34
C ALA A 414 2.09 -12.83 -25.60
N SER A 415 1.78 -13.58 -26.64
CA SER A 415 2.55 -14.78 -27.06
C SER A 415 3.88 -14.39 -27.71
N ALA A 416 3.92 -13.25 -28.37
CA ALA A 416 5.12 -12.70 -29.00
C ALA A 416 5.08 -11.16 -28.99
N PHE A 417 6.26 -10.56 -29.10
CA PHE A 417 6.43 -9.10 -29.23
C PHE A 417 7.01 -8.77 -30.59
N ASN A 418 6.32 -7.92 -31.34
CA ASN A 418 6.85 -7.39 -32.59
C ASN A 418 7.97 -6.39 -32.27
N ILE A 419 9.14 -6.57 -32.88
CA ILE A 419 10.24 -5.62 -32.75
C ILE A 419 9.87 -4.40 -33.60
N PRO A 420 9.78 -3.17 -33.02
CA PRO A 420 9.45 -1.97 -33.75
C PRO A 420 10.35 -1.81 -35.00
N PHE A 421 9.75 -1.39 -36.10
CA PHE A 421 10.44 -1.15 -37.41
C PHE A 421 11.03 -2.40 -38.08
N THR A 422 10.67 -3.62 -37.64
CA THR A 422 11.11 -4.88 -38.25
C THR A 422 9.91 -5.83 -38.45
N GLN A 423 10.07 -6.86 -39.29
CA GLN A 423 9.09 -7.93 -39.45
C GLN A 423 9.31 -9.10 -38.46
N TYR A 424 10.27 -8.97 -37.55
CA TYR A 424 10.61 -10.04 -36.61
C TYR A 424 9.78 -9.92 -35.34
N ALA A 425 9.29 -11.06 -34.88
CA ALA A 425 8.64 -11.21 -33.57
C ALA A 425 9.48 -12.09 -32.65
N VAL A 426 9.63 -11.68 -31.41
CA VAL A 426 10.29 -12.48 -30.35
C VAL A 426 9.20 -13.16 -29.53
N LEU A 427 9.25 -14.48 -29.44
CA LEU A 427 8.34 -15.25 -28.60
C LEU A 427 8.51 -14.83 -27.13
N ASN A 428 7.40 -14.70 -26.42
CA ASN A 428 7.41 -14.44 -24.99
C ASN A 428 7.56 -15.75 -24.21
N PRO A 429 8.73 -16.05 -23.62
CA PRO A 429 8.94 -17.29 -22.87
C PRO A 429 8.12 -17.34 -21.57
N LEU A 430 7.61 -16.21 -21.11
CA LEU A 430 6.84 -16.08 -19.86
C LEU A 430 5.33 -16.11 -20.07
N HIS A 431 4.86 -16.27 -21.32
CA HIS A 431 3.43 -16.36 -21.63
C HIS A 431 2.72 -17.46 -20.83
N GLY A 432 3.40 -18.58 -20.54
CA GLY A 432 2.84 -19.69 -19.74
C GLY A 432 2.51 -19.34 -18.27
N ILE A 433 2.93 -18.18 -17.77
CA ILE A 433 2.56 -17.69 -16.42
C ILE A 433 1.15 -17.08 -16.44
N TYR A 434 0.67 -16.60 -17.59
CA TYR A 434 -0.65 -16.01 -17.73
C TYR A 434 -1.76 -17.02 -17.40
N GLY A 435 -2.80 -16.57 -16.70
CA GLY A 435 -3.92 -17.40 -16.27
C GLY A 435 -3.64 -18.32 -15.08
N THR A 436 -2.43 -18.31 -14.52
CA THR A 436 -2.04 -19.08 -13.34
C THR A 436 -2.02 -18.21 -12.07
N ILE A 437 -1.97 -18.85 -10.88
CA ILE A 437 -1.80 -18.14 -9.61
C ILE A 437 -0.47 -17.38 -9.54
N TRP A 438 0.54 -17.77 -10.31
CA TRP A 438 1.87 -17.19 -10.28
C TRP A 438 1.91 -15.76 -10.79
N ILE A 439 1.10 -15.41 -11.80
CA ILE A 439 1.03 -14.03 -12.27
C ILE A 439 0.52 -13.10 -11.16
N ILE A 440 -0.44 -13.56 -10.36
CA ILE A 440 -1.02 -12.82 -9.23
C ILE A 440 0.02 -12.68 -8.11
N VAL A 441 0.77 -13.75 -7.82
CA VAL A 441 1.86 -13.73 -6.83
C VAL A 441 2.93 -12.71 -7.22
N PHE A 442 3.40 -12.72 -8.47
CA PHE A 442 4.42 -11.76 -8.92
C PHE A 442 3.88 -10.33 -9.00
N ALA A 443 2.62 -10.12 -9.39
CA ALA A 443 1.99 -8.80 -9.38
C ALA A 443 1.93 -8.23 -7.95
N ASN A 444 1.49 -9.02 -6.97
CA ASN A 444 1.48 -8.64 -5.57
C ASN A 444 2.90 -8.35 -5.04
N LEU A 445 3.85 -9.21 -5.39
CA LEU A 445 5.23 -9.05 -4.98
C LEU A 445 5.81 -7.72 -5.49
N ILE A 446 5.62 -7.39 -6.75
CA ILE A 446 6.10 -6.14 -7.35
C ILE A 446 5.34 -4.94 -6.77
N HIS A 447 4.02 -5.01 -6.68
CA HIS A 447 3.21 -3.90 -6.17
C HIS A 447 3.60 -3.50 -4.74
N PHE A 448 3.85 -4.49 -3.88
CA PHE A 448 4.20 -4.27 -2.47
C PHE A 448 5.70 -4.30 -2.17
N TYR A 449 6.59 -4.36 -3.17
CA TYR A 449 8.03 -4.55 -3.01
C TYR A 449 8.72 -3.44 -2.19
N SER A 450 8.39 -2.18 -2.45
CA SER A 450 9.17 -1.03 -2.00
C SER A 450 9.13 -0.79 -0.49
N VAL A 451 7.99 -1.02 0.16
CA VAL A 451 7.84 -0.80 1.62
C VAL A 451 8.65 -1.83 2.42
N PRO A 452 8.54 -3.15 2.19
CA PRO A 452 9.42 -4.14 2.80
C PRO A 452 10.90 -3.92 2.48
N PHE A 453 11.25 -3.50 1.25
CA PHE A 453 12.62 -3.15 0.91
C PHE A 453 13.15 -1.99 1.77
N SER A 454 12.35 -0.96 2.00
CA SER A 454 12.71 0.16 2.89
C SER A 454 12.83 -0.28 4.35
N THR A 455 11.97 -1.18 4.80
CA THR A 455 12.02 -1.79 6.14
C THR A 455 13.31 -2.59 6.30
N ALA A 456 13.64 -3.45 5.34
CA ALA A 456 14.86 -4.24 5.33
C ALA A 456 16.12 -3.36 5.33
N THR A 457 16.20 -2.37 4.43
CA THR A 457 17.37 -1.47 4.36
C THR A 457 17.54 -0.68 5.66
N THR A 458 16.44 -0.25 6.29
CA THR A 458 16.48 0.46 7.58
C THR A 458 16.99 -0.45 8.69
N ALA A 459 16.54 -1.70 8.76
CA ALA A 459 17.02 -2.68 9.74
C ALA A 459 18.51 -2.97 9.53
N LEU A 460 18.93 -3.20 8.28
CA LEU A 460 20.32 -3.49 7.92
C LEU A 460 21.28 -2.32 8.22
N LYS A 461 20.84 -1.08 8.06
CA LYS A 461 21.63 0.13 8.41
C LYS A 461 21.86 0.31 9.90
N ARG A 462 21.00 -0.27 10.75
CA ARG A 462 21.17 -0.25 12.22
C ARG A 462 22.21 -1.24 12.71
N LEU A 463 22.56 -2.24 11.89
CA LEU A 463 23.60 -3.21 12.23
C LEU A 463 24.97 -2.56 12.04
N ASP A 464 25.84 -2.76 13.04
CA ASP A 464 27.20 -2.27 12.99
C ASP A 464 27.94 -2.85 11.78
N LYS A 465 28.72 -2.00 11.12
CA LYS A 465 29.56 -2.40 9.98
C LYS A 465 30.73 -3.29 10.40
N GLU A 466 31.06 -3.31 11.68
CA GLU A 466 32.13 -4.14 12.22
C GLU A 466 31.85 -5.64 12.02
N PHE A 467 30.59 -6.08 12.02
CA PHE A 467 30.25 -7.49 11.78
C PHE A 467 30.76 -7.99 10.43
N GLU A 468 30.60 -7.20 9.36
CA GLU A 468 31.09 -7.55 8.05
C GLU A 468 32.62 -7.48 8.00
N THR A 469 33.23 -6.45 8.60
CA THR A 469 34.70 -6.25 8.61
C THR A 469 35.41 -7.38 9.37
N VAL A 470 34.89 -7.76 10.52
CA VAL A 470 35.43 -8.89 11.31
C VAL A 470 35.27 -10.21 10.55
N SER A 471 34.11 -10.43 9.94
CA SER A 471 33.85 -11.61 9.13
C SER A 471 34.83 -11.72 7.95
N GLU A 472 35.09 -10.62 7.25
CA GLU A 472 36.10 -10.58 6.16
C GLU A 472 37.52 -10.82 6.68
N SER A 473 37.89 -10.26 7.83
CA SER A 473 39.20 -10.48 8.47
C SER A 473 39.43 -11.93 8.88
N LEU A 474 38.36 -12.62 9.28
CA LEU A 474 38.37 -14.05 9.63
C LEU A 474 38.18 -14.95 8.40
N SER A 475 38.15 -14.41 7.19
CA SER A 475 37.89 -15.15 5.94
C SER A 475 36.59 -15.97 5.97
N VAL A 476 35.57 -15.52 6.72
CA VAL A 476 34.24 -16.15 6.76
C VAL A 476 33.45 -15.71 5.55
N PRO A 477 32.90 -16.62 4.74
CA PRO A 477 32.11 -16.30 3.58
C PRO A 477 30.87 -15.45 3.94
N PHE A 478 30.55 -14.44 3.14
CA PHE A 478 29.46 -13.48 3.40
C PHE A 478 28.08 -14.15 3.61
N TYR A 479 27.79 -15.25 2.95
CA TYR A 479 26.54 -16.00 3.12
C TYR A 479 26.43 -16.67 4.50
N ARG A 480 27.54 -17.01 5.15
CA ARG A 480 27.55 -17.51 6.54
C ARG A 480 27.27 -16.37 7.52
N THR A 481 27.86 -15.20 7.31
CA THR A 481 27.59 -13.99 8.09
C THR A 481 26.13 -13.57 7.94
N PHE A 482 25.59 -13.60 6.71
CA PHE A 482 24.19 -13.38 6.43
C PHE A 482 23.28 -14.30 7.25
N ALA A 483 23.50 -15.62 7.14
CA ALA A 483 22.63 -16.61 7.77
C ALA A 483 22.75 -16.65 9.30
N LYS A 484 23.98 -16.52 9.84
CA LYS A 484 24.23 -16.70 11.28
C LYS A 484 24.19 -15.42 12.11
N VAL A 485 24.37 -14.24 11.49
CA VAL A 485 24.42 -12.95 12.17
C VAL A 485 23.29 -12.04 11.70
N THR A 486 23.23 -11.75 10.40
CA THR A 486 22.30 -10.73 9.88
C THR A 486 20.84 -11.18 9.99
N VAL A 487 20.51 -12.40 9.56
CA VAL A 487 19.13 -12.93 9.63
C VAL A 487 18.60 -12.96 11.07
N PRO A 488 19.32 -13.54 12.06
CA PRO A 488 18.82 -13.52 13.44
C PRO A 488 18.64 -12.12 14.03
N LEU A 489 19.58 -11.19 13.76
CA LEU A 489 19.49 -9.82 14.27
C LEU A 489 18.36 -9.01 13.58
N CYS A 490 18.06 -9.29 12.32
CA CYS A 490 16.98 -8.66 11.57
C CYS A 490 15.65 -9.43 11.65
N PHE A 491 15.56 -10.52 12.42
CA PHE A 491 14.39 -11.38 12.46
C PHE A 491 13.07 -10.62 12.76
N PRO A 492 13.01 -9.64 13.69
CA PRO A 492 11.81 -8.84 13.88
C PRO A 492 11.37 -8.07 12.64
N ALA A 493 12.33 -7.52 11.88
CA ALA A 493 12.03 -6.82 10.63
C ALA A 493 11.57 -7.79 9.53
N ILE A 494 12.16 -8.98 9.46
CA ILE A 494 11.75 -10.03 8.52
C ILE A 494 10.29 -10.45 8.78
N CYS A 495 9.92 -10.64 10.05
CA CYS A 495 8.53 -10.94 10.42
C CYS A 495 7.56 -9.79 10.04
N GLU A 496 7.97 -8.53 10.24
CA GLU A 496 7.16 -7.38 9.85
C GLU A 496 6.96 -7.32 8.32
N MET A 497 8.01 -7.60 7.54
CA MET A 497 7.92 -7.68 6.08
C MET A 497 6.97 -8.79 5.62
N TRP A 498 7.04 -9.96 6.28
CA TRP A 498 6.16 -11.09 5.97
C TRP A 498 4.69 -10.74 6.22
N VAL A 499 4.38 -10.14 7.39
CA VAL A 499 3.03 -9.69 7.73
C VAL A 499 2.55 -8.63 6.75
N TYR A 500 3.40 -7.70 6.37
CA TYR A 500 3.05 -6.66 5.40
C TYR A 500 2.66 -7.25 4.05
N PHE A 501 3.47 -8.17 3.50
CA PHE A 501 3.12 -8.84 2.24
C PHE A 501 1.84 -9.64 2.37
N PHE A 502 1.68 -10.43 3.45
CA PHE A 502 0.49 -11.25 3.65
C PHE A 502 -0.79 -10.43 3.70
N VAL A 503 -0.83 -9.44 4.60
CA VAL A 503 -2.02 -8.60 4.83
C VAL A 503 -2.42 -7.86 3.55
N ASN A 504 -1.46 -7.23 2.89
CA ASN A 504 -1.77 -6.44 1.69
C ASN A 504 -2.12 -7.32 0.47
N SER A 505 -1.45 -8.45 0.28
CA SER A 505 -1.77 -9.39 -0.80
C SER A 505 -3.17 -10.00 -0.65
N LEU A 506 -3.64 -10.18 0.59
CA LEU A 506 -4.95 -10.77 0.85
C LEU A 506 -6.12 -9.85 0.50
N VAL A 507 -5.94 -8.53 0.68
CA VAL A 507 -7.04 -7.55 0.50
C VAL A 507 -6.95 -6.74 -0.79
N THR A 508 -5.83 -6.77 -1.50
CA THR A 508 -5.66 -5.96 -2.71
C THR A 508 -6.61 -6.39 -3.81
N VAL A 509 -7.17 -5.40 -4.51
CA VAL A 509 -8.00 -5.59 -5.71
C VAL A 509 -7.31 -4.95 -6.90
N SER A 510 -6.81 -3.73 -6.74
CA SER A 510 -6.33 -2.89 -7.84
C SER A 510 -5.26 -3.56 -8.71
N ALA A 511 -4.30 -4.27 -8.08
CA ALA A 511 -3.23 -4.95 -8.81
C ALA A 511 -3.66 -6.26 -9.48
N VAL A 512 -4.75 -6.88 -9.04
CA VAL A 512 -5.11 -8.24 -9.44
C VAL A 512 -6.42 -8.35 -10.23
N VAL A 513 -7.21 -7.27 -10.30
CA VAL A 513 -8.51 -7.25 -10.96
C VAL A 513 -8.46 -7.59 -12.46
N PHE A 514 -7.31 -7.39 -13.10
CA PHE A 514 -7.08 -7.75 -14.51
C PHE A 514 -6.48 -9.14 -14.70
N LEU A 515 -6.00 -9.79 -13.63
CA LEU A 515 -5.15 -10.98 -13.69
C LEU A 515 -5.86 -12.26 -13.26
N TYR A 516 -7.07 -12.14 -12.69
CA TYR A 516 -7.84 -13.31 -12.31
C TYR A 516 -8.32 -14.10 -13.54
N SER A 517 -8.49 -15.37 -13.38
CA SER A 517 -9.04 -16.25 -14.41
C SER A 517 -10.04 -17.24 -13.77
N PRO A 518 -10.92 -17.88 -14.55
CA PRO A 518 -11.80 -18.93 -14.04
C PRO A 518 -11.05 -20.07 -13.35
N THR A 519 -9.81 -20.34 -13.77
CA THR A 519 -8.94 -21.36 -13.18
C THR A 519 -8.22 -20.88 -11.91
N ALA A 520 -8.11 -19.56 -11.71
CA ALA A 520 -7.48 -18.93 -10.54
C ALA A 520 -8.37 -17.81 -9.98
N PRO A 521 -9.61 -18.10 -9.52
CA PRO A 521 -10.47 -17.11 -8.91
C PRO A 521 -9.86 -16.65 -7.58
N ILE A 522 -10.07 -15.37 -7.23
CA ILE A 522 -9.59 -14.73 -5.99
C ILE A 522 -10.72 -13.97 -5.31
N THR A 523 -10.71 -13.96 -3.98
CA THR A 523 -11.78 -13.38 -3.15
C THR A 523 -12.01 -11.90 -3.41
N SER A 524 -10.96 -11.11 -3.53
CA SER A 524 -11.07 -9.66 -3.70
C SER A 524 -11.76 -9.27 -5.01
N VAL A 525 -11.52 -9.99 -6.11
CA VAL A 525 -12.22 -9.77 -7.38
C VAL A 525 -13.64 -10.32 -7.34
N MET A 526 -13.83 -11.45 -6.68
CA MET A 526 -15.17 -12.02 -6.49
C MET A 526 -16.10 -11.08 -5.72
N ILE A 527 -15.60 -10.40 -4.69
CA ILE A 527 -16.37 -9.37 -3.97
C ILE A 527 -16.87 -8.27 -4.92
N VAL A 528 -16.04 -7.81 -5.87
CA VAL A 528 -16.46 -6.84 -6.90
C VAL A 528 -17.59 -7.41 -7.75
N SER A 529 -17.45 -8.66 -8.22
CA SER A 529 -18.46 -9.33 -9.04
C SER A 529 -19.78 -9.53 -8.30
N MET A 530 -19.73 -9.99 -7.03
CA MET A 530 -20.91 -10.18 -6.18
C MET A 530 -21.62 -8.86 -5.90
N GLN A 531 -20.86 -7.79 -5.64
CA GLN A 531 -21.41 -6.46 -5.44
C GLN A 531 -22.11 -5.96 -6.72
N GLY A 532 -21.50 -6.17 -7.88
CA GLY A 532 -22.11 -5.85 -9.18
C GLY A 532 -23.38 -6.65 -9.48
N ALA A 533 -23.47 -7.87 -8.97
CA ALA A 533 -24.65 -8.74 -9.07
C ALA A 533 -25.72 -8.47 -7.98
N GLY A 534 -25.54 -7.47 -7.11
CA GLY A 534 -26.47 -7.16 -6.02
C GLY A 534 -26.37 -8.09 -4.79
N GLN A 535 -25.42 -9.00 -4.75
CA GLN A 535 -25.18 -9.92 -3.62
C GLN A 535 -24.36 -9.24 -2.53
N THR A 536 -24.91 -8.19 -1.90
CA THR A 536 -24.18 -7.33 -0.95
C THR A 536 -23.88 -8.01 0.38
N ALA A 537 -24.78 -8.85 0.91
CA ALA A 537 -24.58 -9.53 2.19
C ALA A 537 -23.48 -10.63 2.11
N PRO A 538 -23.46 -11.53 1.10
CA PRO A 538 -22.33 -12.43 0.90
C PRO A 538 -21.01 -11.71 0.61
N ALA A 539 -21.02 -10.58 -0.13
CA ALA A 539 -19.84 -9.76 -0.35
C ALA A 539 -19.29 -9.18 0.96
N ALA A 540 -20.18 -8.68 1.85
CA ALA A 540 -19.82 -8.24 3.19
C ALA A 540 -19.22 -9.36 4.03
N ALA A 541 -19.81 -10.57 3.98
CA ALA A 541 -19.29 -11.74 4.71
C ALA A 541 -17.86 -12.11 4.26
N MET A 542 -17.61 -12.14 2.96
CA MET A 542 -16.26 -12.36 2.43
C MET A 542 -15.26 -11.28 2.87
N CYS A 543 -15.64 -10.00 2.81
CA CYS A 543 -14.81 -8.91 3.31
C CYS A 543 -14.49 -9.05 4.80
N MET A 544 -15.49 -9.44 5.63
CA MET A 544 -15.30 -9.66 7.06
C MET A 544 -14.36 -10.82 7.34
N LEU A 545 -14.43 -11.91 6.57
CA LEU A 545 -13.47 -13.03 6.70
C LEU A 545 -12.04 -12.57 6.42
N LEU A 546 -11.82 -11.80 5.35
CA LEU A 546 -10.49 -11.25 5.04
C LEU A 546 -9.99 -10.34 6.18
N LEU A 547 -10.85 -9.47 6.70
CA LEU A 547 -10.53 -8.60 7.84
C LEU A 547 -10.14 -9.42 9.08
N PHE A 548 -10.93 -10.43 9.45
CA PHE A 548 -10.64 -11.27 10.62
C PHE A 548 -9.31 -12.01 10.48
N ILE A 549 -9.01 -12.57 9.32
CA ILE A 549 -7.72 -13.24 9.08
C ILE A 549 -6.58 -12.25 9.26
N ASN A 550 -6.68 -11.06 8.67
CA ASN A 550 -5.64 -10.04 8.79
C ASN A 550 -5.44 -9.57 10.24
N LEU A 551 -6.53 -9.39 10.99
CA LEU A 551 -6.45 -9.05 12.42
C LEU A 551 -5.80 -10.17 13.23
N ILE A 552 -6.14 -11.43 12.98
CA ILE A 552 -5.52 -12.58 13.66
C ILE A 552 -4.01 -12.61 13.37
N VAL A 553 -3.61 -12.50 12.11
CA VAL A 553 -2.19 -12.49 11.70
C VAL A 553 -1.45 -11.33 12.37
N ARG A 554 -2.05 -10.15 12.43
CA ARG A 554 -1.47 -8.97 13.09
C ARG A 554 -1.31 -9.17 14.59
N LEU A 555 -2.33 -9.70 15.28
CA LEU A 555 -2.27 -9.99 16.70
C LEU A 555 -1.22 -11.05 17.03
N LEU A 556 -1.10 -12.10 16.23
CA LEU A 556 -0.05 -13.11 16.37
C LEU A 556 1.35 -12.49 16.22
N TYR A 557 1.53 -11.60 15.25
CA TYR A 557 2.79 -10.87 15.08
C TYR A 557 3.11 -9.99 16.30
N GLU A 558 2.15 -9.27 16.82
CA GLU A 558 2.36 -8.42 18.02
C GLU A 558 2.72 -9.23 19.25
N ALA A 559 2.06 -10.36 19.46
CA ALA A 559 2.38 -11.30 20.53
C ALA A 559 3.83 -11.82 20.38
N LEU A 560 4.22 -12.22 19.16
CA LEU A 560 5.58 -12.65 18.85
C LEU A 560 6.61 -11.54 19.10
N SER A 561 6.33 -10.33 18.61
CA SER A 561 7.20 -9.16 18.79
C SER A 561 7.41 -8.81 20.27
N HIS A 562 6.35 -8.90 21.09
CA HIS A 562 6.45 -8.71 22.53
C HIS A 562 7.31 -9.79 23.20
N ALA A 563 7.14 -11.05 22.81
CA ALA A 563 7.92 -12.17 23.33
C ALA A 563 9.42 -12.02 23.01
N LEU A 564 9.75 -11.61 21.77
CA LEU A 564 11.13 -11.36 21.34
C LEU A 564 11.77 -10.21 22.13
N LYS A 565 11.09 -9.09 22.29
CA LYS A 565 11.59 -7.94 23.07
C LYS A 565 11.81 -8.30 24.55
N LYS A 566 10.96 -9.16 25.12
CA LYS A 566 11.13 -9.65 26.51
C LYS A 566 12.37 -10.54 26.64
N ARG A 567 12.66 -11.37 25.61
CA ARG A 567 13.89 -12.19 25.56
C ARG A 567 15.15 -11.33 25.45
N GLU A 568 15.16 -10.33 24.57
CA GLU A 568 16.30 -9.41 24.42
C GLU A 568 16.61 -8.66 25.72
N LYS A 569 15.58 -8.21 26.46
CA LYS A 569 15.77 -7.57 27.77
C LYS A 569 16.38 -8.52 28.80
N LYS A 570 16.01 -9.81 28.79
CA LYS A 570 16.59 -10.81 29.69
C LYS A 570 18.03 -11.18 29.37
N LEU A 571 18.46 -11.02 28.10
CA LEU A 571 19.84 -11.30 27.68
C LEU A 571 20.80 -10.10 27.91
N LYS A 572 20.25 -8.91 28.16
CA LYS A 572 21.02 -7.68 28.48
C LYS A 572 21.22 -7.46 29.99
N VAL A 573 20.59 -8.27 30.84
CA VAL A 573 20.82 -8.35 32.30
C VAL A 573 21.68 -9.57 32.60
#